data_6d0b908f8cac0aebc74d948c2bd870ca
#
_entry.id   6d0b908f8cac0aebc74d948c2bd870ca
#
_cell.length_a   1.000
_cell.length_b   1.000
_cell.length_c   1.000
_cell.angle_alpha   90.00
_cell.angle_beta   90.00
_cell.angle_gamma   90.00
#
_symmetry.space_group_name_H-M   'P 1'
#
loop_
_entity.id
_entity.type
_entity.pdbx_description
1 polymer ?
#
loop_
_entity_poly.entity_id
_entity_poly.type
_entity_poly.pdbx_seq_one_letter_code
_entity_poly.pdbx_strand_id
1 'polypeptide(L)'
;IYGHMFRKFGEVDEYKPYFNYNGDYIPERSSHTFVKGFDQIAWLLNEIKVNPNSSRLILSNWDPKVSTKTPKEAVLPCCLTLLQFHVEELSESERKRWLDANYEGGGLKAIVDYCDTGVDVEDEYRKEEIQEHGFGNLLNHYSVPKAKLSSQLYQRSSDCTVAGGWNITQMCLLTHLIAQQSDLAVGDFVWTTGDIH
;
A
#
# COMPACT_ATOMS: atom_id res chain seq x y z
N ILE A 1 1.36 9.81 -13.84
CA ILE A 1 1.34 10.86 -12.79
C ILE A 1 1.45 10.20 -11.41
N TYR A 2 0.55 9.25 -11.04
CA TYR A 2 0.54 8.67 -9.69
C TYR A 2 1.84 7.96 -9.30
N GLY A 3 2.43 7.17 -10.17
CA GLY A 3 3.70 6.50 -9.90
C GLY A 3 4.84 7.47 -9.60
N HIS A 4 4.91 8.60 -10.30
CA HIS A 4 5.89 9.66 -10.03
C HIS A 4 5.66 10.29 -8.65
N MET A 5 4.40 10.63 -8.32
CA MET A 5 4.06 11.20 -7.02
C MET A 5 4.40 10.27 -5.86
N PHE A 6 4.23 8.96 -6.03
CA PHE A 6 4.58 7.99 -4.99
C PHE A 6 6.08 7.81 -4.80
N ARG A 7 6.89 7.90 -5.86
CA ARG A 7 8.34 7.59 -5.82
C ARG A 7 9.23 8.81 -5.81
N LYS A 8 8.72 9.96 -6.23
CA LYS A 8 9.51 11.18 -6.47
C LYS A 8 8.73 12.44 -6.08
N PHE A 9 8.00 12.41 -4.98
CA PHE A 9 7.17 13.53 -4.55
C PHE A 9 8.00 14.80 -4.35
N GLY A 10 7.62 15.88 -5.02
CA GLY A 10 8.31 17.15 -4.91
C GLY A 10 9.67 17.21 -5.62
N GLU A 11 10.00 16.22 -6.49
CA GLU A 11 11.21 16.29 -7.31
C GLU A 11 11.12 17.49 -8.27
N VAL A 12 12.20 18.24 -8.34
CA VAL A 12 12.37 19.34 -9.28
C VAL A 12 13.63 19.10 -10.09
N ASP A 13 13.49 19.08 -11.40
CA ASP A 13 14.60 19.01 -12.34
C ASP A 13 14.32 20.08 -13.42
N GLU A 14 14.85 21.27 -13.19
CA GLU A 14 14.58 22.43 -14.00
C GLU A 14 15.87 23.01 -14.56
N TYR A 15 15.96 23.06 -15.87
CA TYR A 15 17.02 23.74 -16.58
C TYR A 15 16.51 25.06 -17.13
N LYS A 16 17.16 26.18 -16.76
CA LYS A 16 16.85 27.54 -17.25
C LYS A 16 17.99 28.03 -18.14
N PRO A 17 17.84 27.90 -19.45
CA PRO A 17 18.82 28.48 -20.38
C PRO A 17 18.81 30.02 -20.26
N TYR A 18 19.99 30.62 -20.24
CA TYR A 18 20.11 32.06 -20.28
C TYR A 18 20.51 32.51 -21.71
N PHE A 19 19.77 33.48 -22.23
CA PHE A 19 20.05 34.14 -23.50
C PHE A 19 20.38 35.62 -23.24
N ASN A 20 21.40 36.15 -23.93
CA ASN A 20 21.69 37.56 -23.81
C ASN A 20 20.64 38.39 -24.62
N TYR A 21 20.78 39.72 -24.58
CA TYR A 21 19.85 40.63 -25.27
C TYR A 21 19.87 40.51 -26.80
N ASN A 22 20.92 39.89 -27.39
CA ASN A 22 20.99 39.59 -28.83
C ASN A 22 20.35 38.23 -29.18
N GLY A 23 19.92 37.45 -28.17
CA GLY A 23 19.36 36.12 -28.37
C GLY A 23 20.41 34.99 -28.38
N ASP A 24 21.68 35.28 -28.07
CA ASP A 24 22.72 34.25 -28.01
C ASP A 24 22.61 33.46 -26.70
N TYR A 25 22.71 32.13 -26.80
CA TYR A 25 22.71 31.25 -25.65
C TYR A 25 24.04 31.35 -24.88
N ILE A 26 23.97 31.61 -23.56
CA ILE A 26 25.14 31.76 -22.69
C ILE A 26 25.12 30.62 -21.63
N PRO A 27 25.81 29.50 -21.90
CA PRO A 27 25.80 28.33 -21.02
C PRO A 27 26.22 28.64 -19.56
N GLU A 28 27.23 29.49 -19.38
CA GLU A 28 27.79 29.83 -18.05
C GLU A 28 26.82 30.62 -17.17
N ARG A 29 25.77 31.19 -17.75
CA ARG A 29 24.69 31.89 -17.04
C ARG A 29 23.42 31.07 -16.93
N SER A 30 23.38 29.95 -17.62
CA SER A 30 22.27 28.99 -17.47
C SER A 30 22.31 28.34 -16.10
N SER A 31 21.14 28.01 -15.55
CA SER A 31 21.04 27.38 -14.25
C SER A 31 20.34 26.02 -14.35
N HIS A 32 20.83 25.08 -13.57
CA HIS A 32 20.19 23.79 -13.38
C HIS A 32 19.85 23.62 -11.91
N THR A 33 18.58 23.46 -11.60
CA THR A 33 18.10 23.22 -10.24
C THR A 33 17.60 21.78 -10.15
N PHE A 34 18.25 21.00 -9.31
CA PHE A 34 17.80 19.64 -9.00
C PHE A 34 17.45 19.56 -7.51
N VAL A 35 16.22 19.13 -7.21
CA VAL A 35 15.76 18.79 -5.86
C VAL A 35 15.31 17.35 -5.90
N LYS A 36 15.97 16.50 -5.12
CA LYS A 36 15.62 15.08 -5.00
C LYS A 36 14.20 14.95 -4.42
N GLY A 37 13.36 14.17 -5.09
CA GLY A 37 12.03 13.87 -4.60
C GLY A 37 12.03 12.89 -3.42
N PHE A 38 10.93 12.87 -2.70
CA PHE A 38 10.69 11.95 -1.58
C PHE A 38 10.03 10.66 -2.09
N ASP A 39 10.63 9.51 -1.77
CA ASP A 39 10.05 8.19 -2.07
C ASP A 39 9.07 7.78 -0.96
N GLN A 40 7.79 8.07 -1.18
CA GLN A 40 6.73 7.77 -0.23
C GLN A 40 6.53 6.27 -0.02
N ILE A 41 6.70 5.45 -1.06
CA ILE A 41 6.55 3.98 -0.95
C ILE A 41 7.66 3.39 -0.09
N ALA A 42 8.93 3.76 -0.35
CA ALA A 42 10.04 3.26 0.45
C ALA A 42 9.91 3.67 1.92
N TRP A 43 9.49 4.92 2.17
CA TRP A 43 9.23 5.40 3.52
C TRP A 43 8.09 4.62 4.19
N LEU A 44 6.96 4.43 3.49
CA LEU A 44 5.80 3.73 4.00
C LEU A 44 6.12 2.28 4.40
N LEU A 45 6.82 1.54 3.53
CA LEU A 45 7.24 0.17 3.81
C LEU A 45 8.16 0.08 5.04
N ASN A 46 9.05 1.06 5.22
CA ASN A 46 9.88 1.13 6.42
C ASN A 46 9.04 1.49 7.66
N GLU A 47 8.15 2.48 7.57
CA GLU A 47 7.32 2.93 8.70
C GLU A 47 6.37 1.82 9.17
N ILE A 48 5.76 1.05 8.27
CA ILE A 48 4.94 -0.13 8.63
C ILE A 48 5.73 -1.12 9.49
N LYS A 49 7.02 -1.32 9.20
CA LYS A 49 7.87 -2.28 9.94
C LYS A 49 8.27 -1.77 11.32
N VAL A 50 8.58 -0.47 11.42
CA VAL A 50 9.12 0.09 12.68
C VAL A 50 8.05 0.69 13.58
N ASN A 51 6.93 1.14 13.01
CA ASN A 51 5.83 1.78 13.74
C ASN A 51 4.48 1.50 13.08
N PRO A 52 3.98 0.25 13.11
CA PRO A 52 2.76 -0.16 12.42
C PRO A 52 1.50 0.59 12.88
N ASN A 53 1.48 1.09 14.11
CA ASN A 53 0.37 1.85 14.69
C ASN A 53 0.40 3.35 14.33
N SER A 54 1.29 3.77 13.45
CA SER A 54 1.43 5.18 13.06
C SER A 54 0.20 5.67 12.28
N SER A 55 -0.39 6.78 12.73
CA SER A 55 -1.42 7.49 11.95
C SER A 55 -0.87 8.21 10.72
N ARG A 56 0.46 8.19 10.51
CA ARG A 56 1.16 8.84 9.40
C ARG A 56 1.37 7.92 8.19
N LEU A 57 0.88 6.70 8.22
CA LEU A 57 0.95 5.76 7.09
C LEU A 57 0.10 6.29 5.92
N ILE A 58 0.62 7.30 5.24
CA ILE A 58 -0.10 8.08 4.22
C ILE A 58 0.73 8.19 2.95
N LEU A 59 0.08 7.95 1.81
CA LEU A 59 0.57 8.32 0.49
C LEU A 59 -0.26 9.50 -0.03
N SER A 60 0.40 10.60 -0.36
CA SER A 60 -0.25 11.79 -0.92
C SER A 60 0.05 11.92 -2.41
N ASN A 61 -1.00 12.08 -3.21
CA ASN A 61 -0.88 12.44 -4.62
C ASN A 61 -1.17 13.92 -4.86
N TRP A 62 -1.64 14.62 -3.84
CA TRP A 62 -1.98 16.03 -3.96
C TRP A 62 -0.75 16.90 -3.71
N ASP A 63 -0.20 17.45 -4.79
CA ASP A 63 0.78 18.52 -4.73
C ASP A 63 0.10 19.83 -5.17
N PRO A 64 -0.05 20.81 -4.26
CA PRO A 64 -0.69 22.09 -4.60
C PRO A 64 -0.01 22.82 -5.75
N LYS A 65 1.31 22.73 -5.88
CA LYS A 65 2.06 23.39 -6.95
C LYS A 65 1.69 22.87 -8.35
N VAL A 66 1.33 21.59 -8.43
CA VAL A 66 0.95 20.93 -9.69
C VAL A 66 -0.57 20.91 -9.85
N SER A 67 -1.28 20.58 -8.78
CA SER A 67 -2.71 20.30 -8.82
C SER A 67 -3.58 21.55 -8.99
N THR A 68 -3.05 22.75 -8.65
CA THR A 68 -3.76 24.04 -8.82
C THR A 68 -3.41 24.78 -10.09
N LYS A 69 -2.54 24.23 -10.93
CA LYS A 69 -2.22 24.82 -12.24
C LYS A 69 -3.44 24.90 -13.14
N THR A 70 -3.45 25.96 -13.98
CA THR A 70 -4.52 26.13 -14.95
C THR A 70 -4.53 25.01 -16.00
N PRO A 71 -5.66 24.78 -16.72
CA PRO A 71 -5.72 23.78 -17.79
C PRO A 71 -4.68 23.95 -18.91
N LYS A 72 -4.07 25.13 -19.03
CA LYS A 72 -2.97 25.38 -19.98
C LYS A 72 -1.64 24.80 -19.51
N GLU A 73 -1.48 24.61 -18.19
CA GLU A 73 -0.23 24.17 -17.57
C GLU A 73 -0.29 22.71 -17.14
N ALA A 74 -1.49 22.20 -16.81
CA ALA A 74 -1.70 20.80 -16.45
C ALA A 74 -3.03 20.32 -17.03
N VAL A 75 -2.99 19.25 -17.83
CA VAL A 75 -4.17 18.74 -18.55
C VAL A 75 -5.23 18.20 -17.59
N LEU A 76 -4.82 17.50 -16.53
CA LEU A 76 -5.72 16.97 -15.49
C LEU A 76 -4.99 16.92 -14.14
N PRO A 77 -5.53 17.57 -13.09
CA PRO A 77 -5.04 17.42 -11.73
C PRO A 77 -5.37 16.02 -11.18
N CYS A 78 -4.59 15.54 -10.22
CA CYS A 78 -4.82 14.24 -9.57
C CYS A 78 -6.21 14.14 -8.96
N CYS A 79 -6.97 13.11 -9.34
CA CYS A 79 -8.27 12.80 -8.72
C CYS A 79 -8.10 11.99 -7.42
N LEU A 80 -7.13 11.06 -7.40
CA LEU A 80 -6.73 10.32 -6.21
C LEU A 80 -5.87 11.23 -5.33
N THR A 81 -6.38 11.63 -4.18
CA THR A 81 -5.73 12.65 -3.36
C THR A 81 -4.85 12.08 -2.29
N LEU A 82 -5.38 11.11 -1.53
CA LEU A 82 -4.74 10.58 -0.35
C LEU A 82 -5.15 9.12 -0.16
N LEU A 83 -4.15 8.27 0.12
CA LEU A 83 -4.35 6.89 0.54
C LEU A 83 -3.71 6.71 1.91
N GLN A 84 -4.52 6.43 2.92
CA GLN A 84 -4.08 6.17 4.30
C GLN A 84 -4.18 4.69 4.59
N PHE A 85 -3.19 4.17 5.31
CA PHE A 85 -3.14 2.78 5.72
C PHE A 85 -3.29 2.63 7.22
N HIS A 86 -3.78 1.47 7.62
CA HIS A 86 -3.93 1.07 9.02
C HIS A 86 -3.54 -0.39 9.17
N VAL A 87 -2.68 -0.67 10.14
CA VAL A 87 -2.29 -2.03 10.50
C VAL A 87 -3.07 -2.44 11.76
N GLU A 88 -3.67 -3.62 11.70
CA GLU A 88 -4.48 -4.18 12.78
C GLU A 88 -4.04 -5.61 13.07
N GLU A 89 -3.79 -5.94 14.33
CA GLU A 89 -3.45 -7.29 14.73
C GLU A 89 -4.62 -8.25 14.45
N LEU A 90 -4.30 -9.43 13.94
CA LEU A 90 -5.25 -10.49 13.74
C LEU A 90 -5.37 -11.34 15.00
N SER A 91 -6.59 -11.60 15.44
CA SER A 91 -6.89 -12.62 16.43
C SER A 91 -6.50 -14.00 15.91
N GLU A 92 -6.32 -14.96 16.80
CA GLU A 92 -6.02 -16.34 16.44
C GLU A 92 -7.10 -16.93 15.52
N SER A 93 -8.37 -16.62 15.77
CA SER A 93 -9.49 -17.05 14.93
C SER A 93 -9.47 -16.44 13.52
N GLU A 94 -8.98 -15.21 13.37
CA GLU A 94 -8.82 -14.58 12.05
C GLU A 94 -7.63 -15.16 11.29
N ARG A 95 -6.53 -15.41 11.99
CA ARG A 95 -5.35 -16.08 11.43
C ARG A 95 -5.69 -17.48 10.92
N LYS A 96 -6.51 -18.20 11.67
CA LYS A 96 -7.03 -19.49 11.28
C LYS A 96 -7.87 -19.41 9.99
N ARG A 97 -8.83 -18.49 9.93
CA ARG A 97 -9.64 -18.26 8.73
C ARG A 97 -8.79 -17.86 7.51
N TRP A 98 -7.74 -17.07 7.75
CA TRP A 98 -6.79 -16.72 6.69
C TRP A 98 -6.06 -17.95 6.17
N LEU A 99 -5.63 -18.84 7.05
CA LEU A 99 -4.99 -20.10 6.71
C LEU A 99 -5.91 -20.99 5.85
N ASP A 100 -7.15 -21.16 6.28
CA ASP A 100 -8.17 -21.94 5.55
C ASP A 100 -8.42 -21.40 4.15
N ALA A 101 -8.45 -20.07 4.00
CA ALA A 101 -8.73 -19.42 2.72
C ALA A 101 -7.55 -19.43 1.74
N ASN A 102 -6.30 -19.54 2.24
CA ASN A 102 -5.10 -19.37 1.42
C ASN A 102 -4.28 -20.66 1.26
N TYR A 103 -4.65 -21.73 1.91
CA TYR A 103 -3.90 -22.99 1.87
C TYR A 103 -4.78 -24.14 1.36
N GLU A 104 -4.56 -24.53 0.11
CA GLU A 104 -5.27 -25.66 -0.52
C GLU A 104 -4.64 -27.03 -0.17
N GLY A 105 -3.60 -27.06 0.67
CA GLY A 105 -2.87 -28.28 1.02
C GLY A 105 -3.49 -29.02 2.21
N GLY A 106 -3.92 -30.27 2.02
CA GLY A 106 -4.63 -31.08 2.99
C GLY A 106 -3.96 -31.26 4.37
N GLY A 107 -2.65 -31.02 4.50
CA GLY A 107 -1.92 -31.17 5.78
C GLY A 107 -2.25 -30.09 6.82
N LEU A 108 -2.35 -28.83 6.41
CA LEU A 108 -2.67 -27.70 7.30
C LEU A 108 -4.16 -27.62 7.61
N LYS A 109 -5.01 -27.94 6.63
CA LYS A 109 -6.44 -28.06 6.85
C LYS A 109 -6.76 -29.12 7.91
N ALA A 110 -6.08 -30.27 7.87
CA ALA A 110 -6.23 -31.32 8.86
C ALA A 110 -5.83 -30.87 10.28
N ILE A 111 -4.80 -29.99 10.41
CA ILE A 111 -4.40 -29.43 11.72
C ILE A 111 -5.48 -28.48 12.25
N VAL A 112 -6.04 -27.65 11.39
CA VAL A 112 -7.13 -26.74 11.75
C VAL A 112 -8.37 -27.52 12.17
N ASP A 113 -8.75 -28.54 11.39
CA ASP A 113 -9.89 -29.43 11.71
C ASP A 113 -9.69 -30.15 13.03
N TYR A 114 -8.46 -30.59 13.36
CA TYR A 114 -8.13 -31.18 14.65
C TYR A 114 -8.33 -30.20 15.81
N CYS A 115 -7.86 -28.97 15.69
CA CYS A 115 -8.03 -27.95 16.72
C CYS A 115 -9.49 -27.60 16.97
N ASP A 116 -10.37 -27.73 15.97
CA ASP A 116 -11.79 -27.39 16.07
C ASP A 116 -12.65 -28.57 16.56
N THR A 117 -12.35 -29.75 16.10
CA THR A 117 -13.25 -30.90 16.25
C THR A 117 -12.71 -31.95 17.22
N GLY A 118 -11.42 -31.90 17.56
CA GLY A 118 -10.74 -32.94 18.34
C GLY A 118 -10.65 -34.28 17.61
N VAL A 119 -10.99 -34.31 16.30
CA VAL A 119 -10.94 -35.53 15.50
C VAL A 119 -9.51 -35.81 15.03
N ASP A 120 -9.13 -37.05 15.10
CA ASP A 120 -7.76 -37.54 14.95
C ASP A 120 -7.08 -37.16 13.63
N VAL A 121 -5.96 -36.47 13.75
CA VAL A 121 -5.02 -36.27 12.63
C VAL A 121 -4.06 -37.46 12.63
N GLU A 122 -3.85 -38.11 11.50
CA GLU A 122 -2.97 -39.30 11.39
C GLU A 122 -1.49 -38.99 11.69
N ASP A 123 -1.13 -37.73 11.94
CA ASP A 123 0.24 -37.28 12.15
C ASP A 123 0.50 -36.98 13.65
N GLU A 124 1.03 -37.96 14.34
CA GLU A 124 1.35 -37.92 15.78
C GLU A 124 2.35 -36.82 16.15
N TYR A 125 3.30 -36.51 15.25
CA TYR A 125 4.29 -35.44 15.43
C TYR A 125 3.66 -34.04 15.51
N ARG A 126 2.63 -33.78 14.74
CA ARG A 126 1.91 -32.49 14.73
C ARG A 126 1.03 -32.33 15.99
N LYS A 127 0.50 -33.42 16.53
CA LYS A 127 -0.23 -33.39 17.81
C LYS A 127 0.67 -32.97 18.96
N GLU A 128 1.88 -33.53 19.01
CA GLU A 128 2.86 -33.20 20.05
C GLU A 128 3.29 -31.74 19.93
N GLU A 129 3.51 -31.23 18.71
CA GLU A 129 3.90 -29.84 18.45
C GLU A 129 2.80 -28.83 18.88
N ILE A 130 1.53 -29.14 18.60
CA ILE A 130 0.40 -28.28 19.02
C ILE A 130 0.23 -28.35 20.57
N GLN A 131 0.39 -29.50 21.19
CA GLN A 131 0.28 -29.66 22.63
C GLN A 131 1.43 -28.98 23.37
N GLU A 132 2.65 -29.05 22.85
CA GLU A 132 3.84 -28.48 23.48
C GLU A 132 3.94 -26.95 23.29
N HIS A 133 3.61 -26.44 22.11
CA HIS A 133 3.86 -25.04 21.74
C HIS A 133 2.61 -24.17 21.60
N GLY A 134 1.44 -24.79 21.51
CA GLY A 134 0.18 -24.08 21.26
C GLY A 134 -0.07 -23.72 19.80
N PHE A 135 -1.32 -23.51 19.45
CA PHE A 135 -1.77 -23.26 18.09
C PHE A 135 -1.18 -21.96 17.49
N GLY A 136 -1.03 -20.93 18.32
CA GLY A 136 -0.45 -19.65 17.88
C GLY A 136 0.98 -19.77 17.37
N ASN A 137 1.79 -20.64 17.97
CA ASN A 137 3.17 -20.90 17.51
C ASN A 137 3.19 -21.69 16.20
N LEU A 138 2.26 -22.59 16.01
CA LEU A 138 2.09 -23.33 14.77
C LEU A 138 1.76 -22.38 13.61
N LEU A 139 0.83 -21.43 13.82
CA LEU A 139 0.52 -20.39 12.85
C LEU A 139 1.75 -19.53 12.49
N ASN A 140 2.64 -19.26 13.46
CA ASN A 140 3.89 -18.55 13.22
C ASN A 140 4.88 -19.40 12.40
N HIS A 141 4.99 -20.68 12.70
CA HIS A 141 5.84 -21.62 11.96
C HIS A 141 5.47 -21.65 10.47
N TYR A 142 4.19 -21.64 10.17
CA TYR A 142 3.68 -21.60 8.79
C TYR A 142 3.60 -20.19 8.19
N SER A 143 4.21 -19.22 8.82
CA SER A 143 4.26 -17.82 8.33
C SER A 143 2.89 -17.19 8.09
N VAL A 144 1.88 -17.61 8.85
CA VAL A 144 0.54 -17.00 8.80
C VAL A 144 0.64 -15.57 9.32
N PRO A 145 0.19 -14.56 8.57
CA PRO A 145 0.29 -13.16 8.97
C PRO A 145 -0.27 -12.91 10.37
N LYS A 146 0.42 -12.08 11.15
CA LYS A 146 0.00 -11.68 12.51
C LYS A 146 -0.92 -10.46 12.50
N ALA A 147 -0.90 -9.70 11.42
CA ALA A 147 -1.68 -8.50 11.27
C ALA A 147 -2.17 -8.35 9.83
N LYS A 148 -3.14 -7.48 9.61
CA LYS A 148 -3.69 -7.12 8.31
C LYS A 148 -3.45 -5.65 8.02
N LEU A 149 -3.34 -5.32 6.73
CA LEU A 149 -3.22 -3.96 6.22
C LEU A 149 -4.53 -3.53 5.57
N SER A 150 -5.23 -2.61 6.19
CA SER A 150 -6.40 -1.92 5.63
C SER A 150 -6.01 -0.59 5.03
N SER A 151 -6.78 -0.09 4.08
CA SER A 151 -6.53 1.23 3.49
C SER A 151 -7.80 2.01 3.20
N GLN A 152 -7.67 3.34 3.26
CA GLN A 152 -8.74 4.27 2.90
C GLN A 152 -8.25 5.24 1.83
N LEU A 153 -8.93 5.23 0.69
CA LEU A 153 -8.72 6.20 -0.39
C LEU A 153 -9.69 7.36 -0.24
N TYR A 154 -9.16 8.59 -0.19
CA TYR A 154 -9.94 9.77 -0.49
C TYR A 154 -9.69 10.22 -1.93
N GLN A 155 -10.73 10.19 -2.74
CA GLN A 155 -10.73 10.63 -4.13
C GLN A 155 -11.59 11.88 -4.25
N ARG A 156 -10.98 13.02 -4.66
CA ARG A 156 -11.70 14.30 -4.73
C ARG A 156 -12.80 14.32 -5.79
N SER A 157 -12.62 13.59 -6.88
CA SER A 157 -13.56 13.55 -8.00
C SER A 157 -13.46 12.19 -8.71
N SER A 158 -14.58 11.62 -9.10
CA SER A 158 -14.67 10.35 -9.80
C SER A 158 -15.74 10.36 -10.86
N ASP A 159 -15.32 10.08 -12.11
CA ASP A 159 -16.21 9.59 -13.16
C ASP A 159 -16.45 8.09 -12.93
N CYS A 160 -17.63 7.74 -12.45
CA CYS A 160 -17.94 6.36 -12.08
C CYS A 160 -17.96 5.40 -13.25
N THR A 161 -18.31 5.89 -14.44
CA THR A 161 -18.47 5.04 -15.63
C THR A 161 -17.16 4.76 -16.32
N VAL A 162 -16.25 5.74 -16.35
CA VAL A 162 -14.99 5.67 -17.11
C VAL A 162 -13.81 5.28 -16.23
N ALA A 163 -13.64 5.94 -15.10
CA ALA A 163 -12.41 5.86 -14.31
C ALA A 163 -12.58 5.24 -12.91
N GLY A 164 -13.81 5.23 -12.35
CA GLY A 164 -14.04 4.80 -10.98
C GLY A 164 -13.56 3.37 -10.70
N GLY A 165 -13.93 2.42 -11.54
CA GLY A 165 -13.50 1.02 -11.41
C GLY A 165 -11.99 0.84 -11.50
N TRP A 166 -11.33 1.55 -12.42
CA TRP A 166 -9.87 1.51 -12.57
C TRP A 166 -9.15 2.09 -11.37
N ASN A 167 -9.63 3.22 -10.85
CA ASN A 167 -9.04 3.89 -9.69
C ASN A 167 -9.11 3.01 -8.44
N ILE A 168 -10.27 2.40 -8.18
CA ILE A 168 -10.46 1.46 -7.08
C ILE A 168 -9.52 0.26 -7.25
N THR A 169 -9.53 -0.38 -8.42
CA THR A 169 -8.69 -1.56 -8.70
C THR A 169 -7.20 -1.27 -8.50
N GLN A 170 -6.71 -0.14 -9.01
CA GLN A 170 -5.31 0.25 -8.85
C GLN A 170 -4.90 0.42 -7.38
N MET A 171 -5.75 1.05 -6.57
CA MET A 171 -5.43 1.29 -5.16
C MET A 171 -5.62 0.04 -4.31
N CYS A 172 -6.59 -0.81 -4.63
CA CYS A 172 -6.69 -2.14 -4.03
C CYS A 172 -5.42 -2.96 -4.33
N LEU A 173 -4.99 -3.01 -5.60
CA LEU A 173 -3.77 -3.73 -5.98
C LEU A 173 -2.54 -3.17 -5.27
N LEU A 174 -2.42 -1.84 -5.15
CA LEU A 174 -1.33 -1.22 -4.40
C LEU A 174 -1.34 -1.65 -2.93
N THR A 175 -2.53 -1.71 -2.30
CA THR A 175 -2.68 -2.20 -0.93
C THR A 175 -2.21 -3.66 -0.79
N HIS A 176 -2.58 -4.53 -1.74
CA HIS A 176 -2.11 -5.91 -1.78
C HIS A 176 -0.57 -6.01 -1.88
N LEU A 177 0.03 -5.21 -2.76
CA LEU A 177 1.49 -5.21 -2.95
C LEU A 177 2.23 -4.74 -1.69
N ILE A 178 1.71 -3.70 -1.01
CA ILE A 178 2.30 -3.20 0.23
C ILE A 178 2.13 -4.22 1.35
N ALA A 179 0.96 -4.84 1.48
CA ALA A 179 0.70 -5.89 2.47
C ALA A 179 1.68 -7.06 2.28
N GLN A 180 1.83 -7.55 1.06
CA GLN A 180 2.75 -8.63 0.72
C GLN A 180 4.22 -8.29 1.06
N GLN A 181 4.67 -7.06 0.75
CA GLN A 181 6.03 -6.61 1.05
C GLN A 181 6.29 -6.37 2.55
N SER A 182 5.23 -6.36 3.34
CA SER A 182 5.28 -6.11 4.79
C SER A 182 4.90 -7.34 5.61
N ASP A 183 4.74 -8.50 4.98
CA ASP A 183 4.31 -9.77 5.59
C ASP A 183 2.96 -9.65 6.34
N LEU A 184 2.05 -8.86 5.77
CA LEU A 184 0.71 -8.62 6.31
C LEU A 184 -0.36 -9.29 5.46
N ALA A 185 -1.45 -9.72 6.09
CA ALA A 185 -2.68 -10.05 5.38
C ALA A 185 -3.33 -8.76 4.79
N VAL A 186 -4.11 -8.93 3.76
CA VAL A 186 -4.90 -7.82 3.21
C VAL A 186 -6.17 -7.66 4.03
N GLY A 187 -6.42 -6.43 4.47
CA GLY A 187 -7.63 -6.03 5.19
C GLY A 187 -8.66 -5.35 4.29
N ASP A 188 -9.39 -4.41 4.86
CA ASP A 188 -10.45 -3.68 4.19
C ASP A 188 -9.89 -2.55 3.29
N PHE A 189 -10.59 -2.30 2.18
CA PHE A 189 -10.38 -1.13 1.35
C PHE A 189 -11.62 -0.23 1.42
N VAL A 190 -11.45 0.97 1.94
CA VAL A 190 -12.51 1.98 2.04
C VAL A 190 -12.31 3.04 0.97
N TRP A 191 -13.34 3.30 0.17
CA TRP A 191 -13.33 4.33 -0.85
C TRP A 191 -14.28 5.47 -0.49
N THR A 192 -13.71 6.66 -0.36
CA THR A 192 -14.44 7.90 -0.08
C THR A 192 -14.26 8.86 -1.23
N THR A 193 -15.35 9.42 -1.76
CA THR A 193 -15.30 10.37 -2.87
C THR A 193 -15.95 11.69 -2.50
N GLY A 194 -15.34 12.80 -2.94
CA GLY A 194 -15.88 14.13 -2.72
C GLY A 194 -16.95 14.49 -3.76
N ASP A 195 -16.62 14.34 -5.04
CA ASP A 195 -17.53 14.59 -6.16
C ASP A 195 -17.62 13.33 -7.02
N ILE A 196 -18.84 12.91 -7.31
CA ILE A 196 -19.13 11.73 -8.11
C ILE A 196 -20.07 12.09 -9.26
N HIS A 197 -19.73 11.72 -10.47
CA HIS A 197 -20.48 12.00 -11.67
C HIS A 197 -20.40 10.90 -12.71
#